data_d3be9fb89d09310f8aeaea58182cda7f
#
_entry.id   d3be9fb89d09310f8aeaea58182cda7f
#
_cell.length_a   1.000
_cell.length_b   1.000
_cell.length_c   1.000
_cell.angle_alpha   90.00
_cell.angle_beta   90.00
_cell.angle_gamma   90.00
#
_symmetry.space_group_name_H-M   'P 1'
#
loop_
_entity.id
_entity.type
_entity.pdbx_description
1 polymer ?
#
loop_
_entity_poly.entity_id
_entity_poly.type
_entity_poly.pdbx_seq_one_letter_code
_entity_poly.pdbx_strand_id
1 'polypeptide(L)'
;MTAICAPPRGCEPDDVIELRSGGARCSLWWGATPSHAGRRTGFIGAIEAEDDDALPAVLSRATDRLRAQGCALAVGPVDGDTWHRYRLVTSSDGTPPFALEPYTDAVASAPWLRAGFAPLETYASYRDDALAARDPRVPALEARLRGAGVTLRVLDLERFDAELEQIHALALRGFRDAPLYAPIGFEAFAALYRPLAPLLDPRLCPVAERDGRIAGVLFALRDPHAPETVVLKTVVRDTDRRLAGLGFVLTDRARAAAHALGATRAISALQHDGSVARSLAADAVVFRRYAVLAKELQ
;
A
#
# COMPACT_ATOMS: atom_id res chain seq x y z
N MET A 1 -7.91 -21.88 -4.91
CA MET A 1 -7.83 -20.65 -4.07
C MET A 1 -6.71 -19.81 -4.65
N THR A 2 -7.01 -18.97 -5.65
CA THR A 2 -5.97 -18.48 -6.53
C THR A 2 -6.22 -17.02 -6.86
N ALA A 3 -5.18 -16.21 -6.79
CA ALA A 3 -4.97 -15.02 -7.60
C ALA A 3 -5.53 -13.66 -7.16
N ILE A 4 -6.27 -13.51 -6.07
CA ILE A 4 -6.61 -12.14 -5.60
C ILE A 4 -5.53 -11.55 -4.67
N CYS A 5 -4.61 -12.38 -4.19
CA CYS A 5 -3.56 -12.00 -3.23
C CYS A 5 -2.16 -11.74 -3.84
N ALA A 6 -1.97 -12.00 -5.12
CA ALA A 6 -0.68 -11.69 -5.74
C ALA A 6 -0.81 -10.36 -6.50
N PRO A 7 -0.13 -9.28 -6.08
CA PRO A 7 0.03 -8.13 -6.94
C PRO A 7 0.68 -8.59 -8.26
N PRO A 8 0.32 -7.98 -9.41
CA PRO A 8 0.95 -8.30 -10.67
C PRO A 8 2.47 -8.14 -10.55
N ARG A 9 3.21 -8.91 -11.33
CA ARG A 9 4.67 -8.85 -11.35
C ARG A 9 5.10 -7.41 -11.62
N GLY A 10 6.04 -6.92 -10.82
CA GLY A 10 6.68 -5.62 -11.00
C GLY A 10 7.39 -5.50 -12.35
N CYS A 11 8.01 -4.35 -12.58
CA CYS A 11 8.88 -4.16 -13.74
C CYS A 11 9.95 -5.27 -13.80
N GLU A 12 10.47 -5.54 -14.98
CA GLU A 12 11.53 -6.53 -15.16
C GLU A 12 12.72 -6.22 -14.26
N PRO A 13 13.28 -7.23 -13.56
CA PRO A 13 14.45 -7.01 -12.71
C PRO A 13 15.71 -6.77 -13.56
N ASP A 14 16.64 -5.99 -13.01
CA ASP A 14 17.96 -5.78 -13.60
C ASP A 14 18.82 -7.06 -13.51
N ASP A 15 18.56 -7.93 -12.51
CA ASP A 15 19.27 -9.19 -12.32
C ASP A 15 18.47 -10.16 -11.42
N VAL A 16 18.83 -11.45 -11.48
CA VAL A 16 18.27 -12.50 -10.63
C VAL A 16 19.41 -13.28 -9.98
N ILE A 17 19.36 -13.40 -8.68
CA ILE A 17 20.27 -14.25 -7.91
C ILE A 17 19.58 -15.57 -7.60
N GLU A 18 20.23 -16.66 -7.96
CA GLU A 18 19.75 -18.01 -7.70
C GLU A 18 20.85 -18.84 -7.00
N LEU A 19 20.46 -19.56 -5.96
CA LEU A 19 21.33 -20.51 -5.27
C LEU A 19 21.07 -21.93 -5.81
N ARG A 20 22.12 -22.57 -6.31
CA ARG A 20 22.04 -23.97 -6.81
C ARG A 20 21.75 -24.98 -5.69
N SER A 21 22.17 -24.68 -4.45
CA SER A 21 21.90 -25.47 -3.26
C SER A 21 20.90 -24.72 -2.39
N GLY A 22 19.79 -25.35 -2.03
CA GLY A 22 18.79 -24.77 -1.12
C GLY A 22 17.63 -24.01 -1.76
N GLY A 23 17.44 -24.09 -3.09
CA GLY A 23 16.21 -23.63 -3.78
C GLY A 23 15.80 -22.18 -3.47
N ALA A 24 16.77 -21.27 -3.25
CA ALA A 24 16.45 -19.88 -2.95
C ALA A 24 16.83 -18.97 -4.12
N ARG A 25 15.92 -18.03 -4.45
CA ARG A 25 16.16 -16.98 -5.45
C ARG A 25 15.57 -15.65 -5.04
N CYS A 26 16.11 -14.58 -5.59
CA CYS A 26 15.53 -13.24 -5.49
C CYS A 26 15.83 -12.45 -6.77
N SER A 27 15.02 -11.44 -7.02
CA SER A 27 15.21 -10.47 -8.09
C SER A 27 15.77 -9.16 -7.54
N LEU A 28 16.53 -8.46 -8.36
CA LEU A 28 17.21 -7.21 -8.02
C LEU A 28 16.84 -6.10 -8.98
N TRP A 29 16.68 -4.89 -8.46
CA TRP A 29 16.44 -3.67 -9.22
C TRP A 29 17.38 -2.58 -8.72
N TRP A 30 18.03 -1.83 -9.61
CA TRP A 30 18.91 -0.70 -9.28
C TRP A 30 18.91 0.41 -10.33
N GLY A 31 18.41 0.11 -11.54
CA GLY A 31 18.46 1.03 -12.68
C GLY A 31 17.53 2.22 -12.53
N ALA A 32 16.32 2.00 -11.99
CA ALA A 32 15.27 3.01 -11.85
C ALA A 32 14.72 3.15 -10.42
N THR A 33 15.48 2.70 -9.42
CA THR A 33 15.06 2.81 -8.02
C THR A 33 15.20 4.24 -7.49
N PRO A 34 14.25 4.74 -6.69
CA PRO A 34 14.37 6.05 -6.06
C PRO A 34 15.50 6.05 -5.02
N SER A 35 16.21 7.17 -4.88
CA SER A 35 17.16 7.33 -3.78
C SER A 35 16.43 7.52 -2.45
N HIS A 36 17.05 7.07 -1.35
CA HIS A 36 16.57 7.29 0.00
C HIS A 36 17.58 8.14 0.79
N ALA A 37 17.15 9.29 1.30
CA ALA A 37 18.02 10.27 1.98
C ALA A 37 19.31 10.59 1.19
N GLY A 38 19.19 10.78 -0.13
CA GLY A 38 20.29 11.08 -1.04
C GLY A 38 21.20 9.88 -1.35
N ARG A 39 20.94 8.69 -0.80
CA ARG A 39 21.70 7.46 -1.07
C ARG A 39 21.06 6.66 -2.20
N ARG A 40 21.89 6.17 -3.11
CA ARG A 40 21.45 5.28 -4.18
C ARG A 40 20.99 3.95 -3.59
N THR A 41 19.75 3.55 -3.91
CA THR A 41 19.16 2.30 -3.42
C THR A 41 19.26 1.20 -4.48
N GLY A 42 19.30 -0.05 -4.02
CA GLY A 42 18.99 -1.23 -4.81
C GLY A 42 17.90 -2.03 -4.12
N PHE A 43 16.91 -2.51 -4.86
CA PHE A 43 15.82 -3.29 -4.29
C PHE A 43 16.07 -4.79 -4.42
N ILE A 44 15.64 -5.54 -3.41
CA ILE A 44 15.62 -7.01 -3.37
C ILE A 44 14.15 -7.41 -3.18
N GLY A 45 13.62 -8.21 -4.09
CA GLY A 45 12.24 -8.67 -4.06
C GLY A 45 12.03 -9.97 -4.80
N ALA A 46 10.78 -10.33 -5.07
CA ALA A 46 10.40 -11.60 -5.71
C ALA A 46 11.14 -12.81 -5.11
N ILE A 47 11.23 -12.81 -3.78
CA ILE A 47 11.98 -13.81 -3.04
C ILE A 47 11.17 -15.11 -2.99
N GLU A 48 11.84 -16.18 -3.36
CA GLU A 48 11.37 -17.55 -3.21
C GLU A 48 12.46 -18.35 -2.51
N ALA A 49 12.11 -19.13 -1.51
CA ALA A 49 13.01 -20.05 -0.82
C ALA A 49 12.24 -21.28 -0.38
N GLU A 50 12.81 -22.45 -0.64
CA GLU A 50 12.27 -23.73 -0.15
C GLU A 50 12.61 -23.93 1.35
N ASP A 51 13.70 -23.29 1.82
CA ASP A 51 14.17 -23.32 3.20
C ASP A 51 14.57 -21.90 3.63
N ASP A 52 14.06 -21.47 4.77
CA ASP A 52 14.41 -20.18 5.40
C ASP A 52 15.89 -20.06 5.74
N ASP A 53 16.61 -21.17 5.90
CA ASP A 53 18.05 -21.15 6.14
C ASP A 53 18.88 -20.77 4.90
N ALA A 54 18.30 -20.89 3.71
CA ALA A 54 18.92 -20.45 2.46
C ALA A 54 18.79 -18.93 2.23
N LEU A 55 17.83 -18.26 2.88
CA LEU A 55 17.59 -16.82 2.71
C LEU A 55 18.79 -15.92 3.06
N PRO A 56 19.52 -16.11 4.18
CA PRO A 56 20.67 -15.28 4.47
C PRO A 56 21.76 -15.35 3.40
N ALA A 57 21.94 -16.51 2.78
CA ALA A 57 22.94 -16.70 1.72
C ALA A 57 22.55 -16.00 0.42
N VAL A 58 21.28 -16.07 -0.01
CA VAL A 58 20.81 -15.34 -1.20
C VAL A 58 20.83 -13.85 -0.95
N LEU A 59 20.45 -13.37 0.24
CA LEU A 59 20.52 -11.96 0.63
C LEU A 59 21.97 -11.44 0.66
N SER A 60 22.93 -12.25 1.10
CA SER A 60 24.37 -11.89 1.06
C SER A 60 24.82 -11.66 -0.38
N ARG A 61 24.55 -12.61 -1.30
CA ARG A 61 24.90 -12.45 -2.72
C ARG A 61 24.17 -11.26 -3.36
N ALA A 62 22.92 -11.04 -3.01
CA ALA A 62 22.15 -9.90 -3.48
C ALA A 62 22.80 -8.57 -3.06
N THR A 63 23.20 -8.45 -1.79
CA THR A 63 23.87 -7.24 -1.28
C THR A 63 25.23 -7.01 -1.95
N ASP A 64 26.02 -8.07 -2.17
CA ASP A 64 27.30 -7.96 -2.89
C ASP A 64 27.10 -7.51 -4.34
N ARG A 65 26.08 -8.04 -5.00
CA ARG A 65 25.73 -7.64 -6.36
C ARG A 65 25.30 -6.18 -6.44
N LEU A 66 24.43 -5.73 -5.54
CA LEU A 66 23.97 -4.33 -5.47
C LEU A 66 25.14 -3.37 -5.15
N ARG A 67 26.04 -3.76 -4.25
CA ARG A 67 27.28 -3.00 -3.96
C ARG A 67 28.13 -2.83 -5.22
N ALA A 68 28.33 -3.91 -5.99
CA ALA A 68 29.05 -3.87 -7.26
C ALA A 68 28.41 -2.95 -8.31
N GLN A 69 27.11 -2.69 -8.19
CA GLN A 69 26.37 -1.72 -9.02
C GLN A 69 26.40 -0.30 -8.46
N GLY A 70 27.15 -0.05 -7.39
CA GLY A 70 27.29 1.26 -6.76
C GLY A 70 26.08 1.69 -5.92
N CYS A 71 25.23 0.75 -5.50
CA CYS A 71 24.20 1.04 -4.51
C CYS A 71 24.83 1.23 -3.13
N ALA A 72 24.37 2.22 -2.39
CA ALA A 72 24.79 2.49 -1.01
C ALA A 72 23.82 1.87 0.01
N LEU A 73 22.63 1.46 -0.42
CA LEU A 73 21.59 0.89 0.43
C LEU A 73 20.88 -0.25 -0.31
N ALA A 74 20.87 -1.44 0.26
CA ALA A 74 19.99 -2.53 -0.16
C ALA A 74 18.67 -2.43 0.61
N VAL A 75 17.55 -2.47 -0.10
CA VAL A 75 16.20 -2.31 0.47
C VAL A 75 15.33 -3.50 0.06
N GLY A 76 14.58 -4.07 1.00
CA GLY A 76 13.67 -5.17 0.69
C GLY A 76 12.75 -5.56 1.87
N PRO A 77 11.78 -6.43 1.59
CA PRO A 77 11.38 -6.89 0.26
C PRO A 77 10.66 -5.79 -0.52
N VAL A 78 11.01 -5.61 -1.79
CA VAL A 78 10.33 -4.71 -2.74
C VAL A 78 10.39 -5.33 -4.13
N ASP A 79 9.24 -5.65 -4.72
CA ASP A 79 9.13 -6.26 -6.05
C ASP A 79 9.15 -5.16 -7.13
N GLY A 80 10.26 -4.47 -7.26
CA GLY A 80 10.54 -3.44 -8.25
C GLY A 80 10.13 -2.03 -7.84
N ASP A 81 8.98 -1.85 -7.23
CA ASP A 81 8.46 -0.56 -6.75
C ASP A 81 7.43 -0.71 -5.63
N THR A 82 6.92 0.41 -5.11
CA THR A 82 5.93 0.44 -4.04
C THR A 82 4.47 0.30 -4.51
N TRP A 83 4.22 0.16 -5.81
CA TRP A 83 2.91 -0.15 -6.39
C TRP A 83 2.65 -1.66 -6.39
N HIS A 84 3.70 -2.46 -6.41
CA HIS A 84 3.68 -3.91 -6.35
C HIS A 84 3.86 -4.41 -4.91
N ARG A 85 4.19 -5.70 -4.77
CA ARG A 85 4.39 -6.27 -3.45
C ARG A 85 5.66 -5.69 -2.81
N TYR A 86 5.51 -5.09 -1.66
CA TYR A 86 6.63 -4.63 -0.84
C TYR A 86 6.27 -4.73 0.64
N ARG A 87 7.27 -4.68 1.52
CA ARG A 87 7.17 -4.89 2.97
C ARG A 87 6.78 -6.31 3.37
N LEU A 88 7.16 -6.69 4.58
CA LEU A 88 6.80 -7.96 5.21
C LEU A 88 6.15 -7.72 6.55
N VAL A 89 5.40 -8.71 7.03
CA VAL A 89 4.80 -8.71 8.37
C VAL A 89 5.88 -8.85 9.43
N THR A 90 5.85 -7.98 10.44
CA THR A 90 6.76 -8.04 11.60
C THR A 90 6.06 -8.40 12.90
N SER A 91 4.74 -8.21 12.96
CA SER A 91 3.91 -8.57 14.12
C SER A 91 2.46 -8.76 13.68
N SER A 92 1.78 -9.75 14.27
CA SER A 92 0.37 -10.06 14.00
C SER A 92 -0.30 -10.56 15.28
N ASP A 93 -1.60 -10.27 15.44
CA ASP A 93 -2.43 -10.84 16.50
C ASP A 93 -3.03 -12.21 16.13
N GLY A 94 -2.64 -12.78 14.98
CA GLY A 94 -3.16 -14.04 14.47
C GLY A 94 -4.40 -13.89 13.57
N THR A 95 -4.92 -12.68 13.37
CA THR A 95 -6.01 -12.44 12.40
C THR A 95 -5.60 -12.96 11.01
N PRO A 96 -6.46 -13.68 10.27
CA PRO A 96 -6.17 -14.12 8.92
C PRO A 96 -5.81 -12.94 7.98
N PRO A 97 -5.09 -13.21 6.88
CA PRO A 97 -4.83 -12.20 5.84
C PRO A 97 -6.14 -11.65 5.26
N PHE A 98 -6.13 -10.35 4.94
CA PHE A 98 -7.25 -9.67 4.28
C PHE A 98 -6.95 -9.40 2.79
N ALA A 99 -7.98 -9.03 2.04
CA ALA A 99 -7.86 -8.76 0.60
C ALA A 99 -6.78 -7.73 0.28
N LEU A 100 -5.95 -8.02 -0.72
CA LEU A 100 -4.85 -7.19 -1.21
C LEU A 100 -3.75 -6.92 -0.15
N GLU A 101 -3.66 -7.73 0.88
CA GLU A 101 -2.55 -7.63 1.82
C GLU A 101 -1.30 -8.30 1.25
N PRO A 102 -0.11 -7.66 1.29
CA PRO A 102 1.15 -8.32 1.00
C PRO A 102 1.57 -9.20 2.20
N TYR A 103 0.79 -10.25 2.45
CA TYR A 103 0.96 -11.09 3.63
C TYR A 103 2.22 -11.97 3.52
N THR A 104 2.96 -12.02 4.62
CA THR A 104 4.02 -13.00 4.91
C THR A 104 3.84 -13.45 6.35
N ASP A 105 4.35 -14.63 6.69
CA ASP A 105 4.43 -15.01 8.11
C ASP A 105 5.28 -14.00 8.89
N ALA A 106 4.92 -13.72 10.14
CA ALA A 106 5.65 -12.77 10.99
C ALA A 106 7.11 -13.22 11.23
N VAL A 107 7.38 -14.52 11.16
CA VAL A 107 8.74 -15.08 11.25
C VAL A 107 9.61 -14.79 10.02
N ALA A 108 9.02 -14.42 8.88
CA ALA A 108 9.73 -14.14 7.64
C ALA A 108 10.70 -12.94 7.74
N SER A 109 10.62 -12.13 8.79
CA SER A 109 11.58 -11.06 9.07
C SER A 109 12.91 -11.57 9.64
N ALA A 110 12.93 -12.72 10.33
CA ALA A 110 14.11 -13.22 11.04
C ALA A 110 15.32 -13.48 10.12
N PRO A 111 15.19 -14.12 8.94
CA PRO A 111 16.32 -14.29 8.02
C PRO A 111 16.93 -12.97 7.56
N TRP A 112 16.14 -11.94 7.33
CA TRP A 112 16.60 -10.61 6.97
C TRP A 112 17.41 -9.96 8.09
N LEU A 113 16.91 -10.04 9.33
CA LEU A 113 17.63 -9.52 10.51
C LEU A 113 18.96 -10.25 10.70
N ARG A 114 18.99 -11.58 10.53
CA ARG A 114 20.25 -12.36 10.57
C ARG A 114 21.22 -11.95 9.46
N ALA A 115 20.72 -11.53 8.31
CA ALA A 115 21.54 -11.00 7.21
C ALA A 115 22.00 -9.55 7.42
N GLY A 116 21.66 -8.92 8.56
CA GLY A 116 22.09 -7.57 8.93
C GLY A 116 21.20 -6.45 8.38
N PHE A 117 19.97 -6.75 7.95
CA PHE A 117 18.97 -5.74 7.62
C PHE A 117 18.30 -5.22 8.90
N ALA A 118 17.84 -3.97 8.85
CA ALA A 118 17.08 -3.33 9.91
C ALA A 118 15.85 -2.61 9.33
N PRO A 119 14.80 -2.36 10.12
CA PRO A 119 13.63 -1.60 9.65
C PRO A 119 14.03 -0.22 9.12
N LEU A 120 13.62 0.08 7.89
CA LEU A 120 13.77 1.38 7.25
C LEU A 120 12.49 2.20 7.34
N GLU A 121 11.37 1.58 6.96
CA GLU A 121 10.04 2.18 7.00
C GLU A 121 9.06 1.20 7.64
N THR A 122 8.18 1.71 8.51
CA THR A 122 7.22 0.89 9.25
C THR A 122 5.79 1.28 8.95
N TYR A 123 4.90 0.29 8.99
CA TYR A 123 3.49 0.43 8.67
C TYR A 123 2.64 -0.38 9.63
N ALA A 124 1.36 0.00 9.76
CA ALA A 124 0.40 -0.76 10.53
C ALA A 124 -0.95 -0.88 9.81
N SER A 125 -1.64 -1.98 10.04
CA SER A 125 -3.06 -2.14 9.73
C SER A 125 -3.87 -2.07 11.00
N TYR A 126 -4.98 -1.33 10.92
CA TYR A 126 -5.87 -1.04 12.04
C TYR A 126 -7.22 -1.69 11.80
N ARG A 127 -7.77 -2.30 12.84
CA ARG A 127 -9.12 -2.87 12.86
C ARG A 127 -10.05 -1.94 13.62
N ASP A 128 -11.19 -1.65 13.02
CA ASP A 128 -12.26 -0.84 13.59
C ASP A 128 -13.56 -1.64 13.55
N ASP A 129 -14.09 -1.97 14.71
CA ASP A 129 -15.35 -2.69 14.89
C ASP A 129 -16.51 -1.73 15.26
N ALA A 130 -16.30 -0.40 15.23
CA ALA A 130 -17.26 0.64 15.61
C ALA A 130 -17.76 1.45 14.39
N LEU A 131 -18.12 0.79 13.28
CA LEU A 131 -18.50 1.45 12.02
C LEU A 131 -19.73 2.37 12.14
N ALA A 132 -20.63 2.14 13.09
CA ALA A 132 -21.78 3.01 13.35
C ALA A 132 -21.36 4.38 13.93
N ALA A 133 -20.20 4.46 14.58
CA ALA A 133 -19.69 5.72 15.14
C ALA A 133 -19.26 6.67 14.01
N ARG A 134 -19.77 7.90 14.05
CA ARG A 134 -19.43 8.95 13.10
C ARG A 134 -18.45 9.93 13.73
N ASP A 135 -17.52 10.42 12.94
CA ASP A 135 -16.60 11.46 13.39
C ASP A 135 -17.35 12.80 13.51
N PRO A 136 -17.45 13.40 14.72
CA PRO A 136 -18.22 14.63 14.93
C PRO A 136 -17.68 15.84 14.18
N ARG A 137 -16.45 15.78 13.68
CA ARG A 137 -15.83 16.85 12.89
C ARG A 137 -16.32 16.87 11.44
N VAL A 138 -16.82 15.76 10.92
CA VAL A 138 -17.14 15.59 9.50
C VAL A 138 -18.18 16.57 8.99
N PRO A 139 -19.31 16.86 9.67
CA PRO A 139 -20.29 17.81 9.17
C PRO A 139 -19.70 19.21 8.91
N ALA A 140 -18.88 19.71 9.81
CA ALA A 140 -18.21 21.02 9.65
C ALA A 140 -17.16 20.97 8.52
N LEU A 141 -16.42 19.87 8.39
CA LEU A 141 -15.44 19.67 7.30
C LEU A 141 -16.14 19.62 5.94
N GLU A 142 -17.25 18.90 5.82
CA GLU A 142 -18.02 18.82 4.58
C GLU A 142 -18.58 20.19 4.17
N ALA A 143 -19.14 20.94 5.12
CA ALA A 143 -19.64 22.28 4.86
C ALA A 143 -18.54 23.21 4.32
N ARG A 144 -17.36 23.18 4.96
CA ARG A 144 -16.20 23.96 4.52
C ARG A 144 -15.71 23.54 3.14
N LEU A 145 -15.60 22.23 2.88
CA LEU A 145 -15.15 21.70 1.58
C LEU A 145 -16.13 22.05 0.47
N ARG A 146 -17.46 21.97 0.75
CA ARG A 146 -18.48 22.40 -0.20
C ARG A 146 -18.36 23.89 -0.51
N GLY A 147 -18.11 24.73 0.49
CA GLY A 147 -17.82 26.16 0.31
C GLY A 147 -16.53 26.42 -0.49
N ALA A 148 -15.61 25.46 -0.51
CA ALA A 148 -14.41 25.51 -1.35
C ALA A 148 -14.60 24.90 -2.76
N GLY A 149 -15.84 24.62 -3.18
CA GLY A 149 -16.19 24.08 -4.50
C GLY A 149 -16.01 22.57 -4.64
N VAL A 150 -15.92 21.82 -3.52
CA VAL A 150 -15.82 20.36 -3.57
C VAL A 150 -17.20 19.74 -3.62
N THR A 151 -17.43 18.85 -4.57
CA THR A 151 -18.58 17.94 -4.63
C THR A 151 -18.16 16.52 -4.28
N LEU A 152 -19.05 15.77 -3.62
CA LEU A 152 -18.80 14.39 -3.22
C LEU A 152 -19.75 13.46 -3.97
N ARG A 153 -19.18 12.42 -4.58
CA ARG A 153 -19.91 11.37 -5.29
C ARG A 153 -19.30 9.99 -4.98
N VAL A 154 -19.82 8.95 -5.58
CA VAL A 154 -19.19 7.62 -5.60
C VAL A 154 -18.38 7.42 -6.87
N LEU A 155 -17.55 6.39 -6.89
CA LEU A 155 -16.79 5.98 -8.08
C LEU A 155 -17.75 5.57 -9.20
N ASP A 156 -17.45 5.97 -10.43
CA ASP A 156 -18.26 5.63 -11.63
C ASP A 156 -17.62 4.42 -12.34
N LEU A 157 -18.19 3.24 -12.14
CA LEU A 157 -17.69 2.01 -12.77
C LEU A 157 -18.07 1.89 -14.26
N GLU A 158 -19.07 2.63 -14.75
CA GLU A 158 -19.40 2.65 -16.19
C GLU A 158 -18.34 3.42 -16.98
N ARG A 159 -17.64 4.35 -16.30
CA ARG A 159 -16.55 5.16 -16.86
C ARG A 159 -15.21 4.85 -16.18
N PHE A 160 -15.02 3.62 -15.75
CA PHE A 160 -13.90 3.26 -14.86
C PHE A 160 -12.53 3.65 -15.40
N ASP A 161 -12.26 3.48 -16.71
CA ASP A 161 -10.96 3.89 -17.28
C ASP A 161 -10.76 5.42 -17.21
N ALA A 162 -11.78 6.21 -17.45
CA ALA A 162 -11.69 7.66 -17.29
C ALA A 162 -11.50 8.08 -15.82
N GLU A 163 -12.12 7.35 -14.89
CA GLU A 163 -11.87 7.53 -13.45
C GLU A 163 -10.41 7.17 -13.11
N LEU A 164 -9.91 6.04 -13.62
CA LEU A 164 -8.53 5.61 -13.38
C LEU A 164 -7.49 6.61 -13.91
N GLU A 165 -7.72 7.25 -15.07
CA GLU A 165 -6.83 8.30 -15.58
C GLU A 165 -6.71 9.46 -14.60
N GLN A 166 -7.83 9.94 -14.08
CA GLN A 166 -7.84 11.04 -13.12
C GLN A 166 -7.25 10.63 -11.75
N ILE A 167 -7.57 9.40 -11.29
CA ILE A 167 -7.04 8.83 -10.04
C ILE A 167 -5.53 8.64 -10.17
N HIS A 168 -5.02 8.15 -11.29
CA HIS A 168 -3.58 8.04 -11.56
C HIS A 168 -2.89 9.41 -11.46
N ALA A 169 -3.42 10.41 -12.17
CA ALA A 169 -2.85 11.76 -12.11
C ALA A 169 -2.87 12.35 -10.68
N LEU A 170 -3.91 12.05 -9.88
CA LEU A 170 -3.98 12.44 -8.47
C LEU A 170 -2.96 11.66 -7.64
N ALA A 171 -2.83 10.35 -7.84
CA ALA A 171 -1.92 9.49 -7.09
C ALA A 171 -0.45 9.87 -7.32
N LEU A 172 -0.05 10.20 -8.55
CA LEU A 172 1.29 10.70 -8.86
C LEU A 172 1.65 11.96 -8.06
N ARG A 173 0.67 12.85 -7.84
CA ARG A 173 0.88 14.06 -7.02
C ARG A 173 0.82 13.78 -5.53
N GLY A 174 -0.15 12.97 -5.11
CA GLY A 174 -0.44 12.72 -3.71
C GLY A 174 0.59 11.85 -2.99
N PHE A 175 1.25 10.96 -3.72
CA PHE A 175 2.25 10.04 -3.16
C PHE A 175 3.71 10.40 -3.49
N ARG A 176 3.96 11.48 -4.22
CA ARG A 176 5.33 11.80 -4.68
C ARG A 176 6.37 11.93 -3.55
N ASP A 177 5.93 12.33 -2.36
CA ASP A 177 6.79 12.49 -1.18
C ASP A 177 6.74 11.27 -0.24
N ALA A 178 6.07 10.17 -0.66
CA ALA A 178 6.04 8.94 0.10
C ALA A 178 7.40 8.22 0.02
N PRO A 179 7.82 7.56 1.11
CA PRO A 179 9.09 6.84 1.13
C PRO A 179 9.18 5.81 -0.02
N LEU A 180 10.33 5.78 -0.69
CA LEU A 180 10.64 4.84 -1.78
C LEU A 180 9.68 4.93 -2.98
N TYR A 181 8.93 6.03 -3.09
CA TYR A 181 7.99 6.21 -4.19
C TYR A 181 8.71 6.33 -5.53
N ALA A 182 8.21 5.60 -6.52
CA ALA A 182 8.55 5.77 -7.92
C ALA A 182 7.26 5.98 -8.74
N PRO A 183 7.22 6.92 -9.70
CA PRO A 183 6.07 7.07 -10.57
C PRO A 183 5.94 5.87 -11.51
N ILE A 184 4.71 5.48 -11.84
CA ILE A 184 4.42 4.46 -12.85
C ILE A 184 3.59 5.06 -13.99
N GLY A 185 3.69 4.48 -15.17
CA GLY A 185 2.85 4.86 -16.32
C GLY A 185 1.39 4.48 -16.12
N PHE A 186 0.48 5.16 -16.84
CA PHE A 186 -0.96 4.93 -16.71
C PHE A 186 -1.35 3.47 -17.00
N GLU A 187 -0.83 2.85 -18.05
CA GLU A 187 -1.19 1.46 -18.37
C GLU A 187 -0.75 0.47 -17.30
N ALA A 188 0.43 0.68 -16.70
CA ALA A 188 0.88 -0.13 -15.58
C ALA A 188 -0.02 0.08 -14.34
N PHE A 189 -0.39 1.33 -14.06
CA PHE A 189 -1.35 1.65 -13.00
C PHE A 189 -2.72 1.01 -13.26
N ALA A 190 -3.27 1.19 -14.47
CA ALA A 190 -4.57 0.65 -14.82
C ALA A 190 -4.59 -0.89 -14.78
N ALA A 191 -3.50 -1.55 -15.15
CA ALA A 191 -3.35 -3.00 -15.06
C ALA A 191 -3.46 -3.53 -13.61
N LEU A 192 -3.12 -2.71 -12.60
CA LEU A 192 -3.29 -3.06 -11.18
C LEU A 192 -4.77 -3.00 -10.74
N TYR A 193 -5.56 -2.08 -11.31
CA TYR A 193 -6.91 -1.78 -10.82
C TYR A 193 -8.04 -2.34 -11.68
N ARG A 194 -7.87 -2.45 -13.01
CA ARG A 194 -8.91 -3.03 -13.91
C ARG A 194 -9.40 -4.42 -13.46
N PRO A 195 -8.53 -5.35 -13.03
CA PRO A 195 -8.98 -6.66 -12.54
C PRO A 195 -9.83 -6.60 -11.26
N LEU A 196 -9.76 -5.50 -10.53
CA LEU A 196 -10.51 -5.31 -9.29
C LEU A 196 -11.92 -4.77 -9.53
N ALA A 197 -12.23 -4.20 -10.71
CA ALA A 197 -13.52 -3.60 -11.03
C ALA A 197 -14.73 -4.48 -10.66
N PRO A 198 -14.74 -5.80 -10.95
CA PRO A 198 -15.87 -6.67 -10.58
C PRO A 198 -16.06 -6.87 -9.07
N LEU A 199 -15.05 -6.53 -8.26
CA LEU A 199 -15.07 -6.68 -6.79
C LEU A 199 -15.45 -5.38 -6.08
N LEU A 200 -15.55 -4.27 -6.84
CA LEU A 200 -15.83 -2.96 -6.27
C LEU A 200 -17.34 -2.73 -6.10
N ASP A 201 -17.70 -2.23 -4.94
CA ASP A 201 -18.98 -1.57 -4.73
C ASP A 201 -18.72 -0.05 -4.78
N PRO A 202 -19.27 0.68 -5.76
CA PRO A 202 -19.05 2.13 -5.89
C PRO A 202 -19.35 2.91 -4.62
N ARG A 203 -20.34 2.46 -3.83
CA ARG A 203 -20.75 3.10 -2.58
C ARG A 203 -19.64 3.12 -1.52
N LEU A 204 -18.70 2.16 -1.58
CA LEU A 204 -17.55 2.08 -0.69
C LEU A 204 -16.38 2.96 -1.14
N CYS A 205 -16.43 3.48 -2.38
CA CYS A 205 -15.36 4.27 -2.99
C CYS A 205 -15.79 5.72 -3.21
N PRO A 206 -15.85 6.55 -2.15
CA PRO A 206 -16.20 7.96 -2.28
C PRO A 206 -15.13 8.73 -3.04
N VAL A 207 -15.57 9.60 -3.93
CA VAL A 207 -14.78 10.50 -4.76
C VAL A 207 -15.14 11.94 -4.45
N ALA A 208 -14.13 12.78 -4.32
CA ALA A 208 -14.28 14.22 -4.22
C ALA A 208 -13.84 14.86 -5.53
N GLU A 209 -14.70 15.67 -6.11
CA GLU A 209 -14.42 16.45 -7.31
C GLU A 209 -14.35 17.92 -6.99
N ARG A 210 -13.48 18.62 -7.73
CA ARG A 210 -13.39 20.06 -7.74
C ARG A 210 -12.93 20.54 -9.11
N ASP A 211 -13.58 21.56 -9.63
CA ASP A 211 -13.27 22.14 -10.96
C ASP A 211 -13.24 21.07 -12.08
N GLY A 212 -14.16 20.10 -12.04
CA GLY A 212 -14.27 18.99 -13.01
C GLY A 212 -13.17 17.94 -12.92
N ARG A 213 -12.39 17.91 -11.84
CA ARG A 213 -11.28 16.96 -11.64
C ARG A 213 -11.41 16.25 -10.30
N ILE A 214 -10.95 15.00 -10.25
CA ILE A 214 -10.85 14.27 -8.98
C ILE A 214 -9.78 14.93 -8.11
N ALA A 215 -10.22 15.42 -6.96
CA ALA A 215 -9.39 16.07 -5.94
C ALA A 215 -9.12 15.17 -4.73
N GLY A 216 -9.83 14.06 -4.62
CA GLY A 216 -9.62 13.04 -3.61
C GLY A 216 -10.42 11.78 -3.88
N VAL A 217 -9.91 10.65 -3.47
CA VAL A 217 -10.58 9.35 -3.57
C VAL A 217 -10.17 8.46 -2.40
N LEU A 218 -11.12 7.66 -1.94
CA LEU A 218 -10.83 6.52 -1.09
C LEU A 218 -11.22 5.26 -1.85
N PHE A 219 -10.27 4.33 -1.96
CA PHE A 219 -10.47 3.03 -2.56
C PHE A 219 -10.68 1.99 -1.48
N ALA A 220 -11.83 1.34 -1.49
CA ALA A 220 -12.19 0.29 -0.56
C ALA A 220 -12.89 -0.86 -1.27
N LEU A 221 -12.80 -2.04 -0.69
CA LEU A 221 -13.49 -3.23 -1.17
C LEU A 221 -13.92 -4.09 0.01
N ARG A 222 -14.95 -4.91 -0.21
CA ARG A 222 -15.34 -5.94 0.75
C ARG A 222 -14.32 -7.06 0.71
N ASP A 223 -13.95 -7.58 1.87
CA ASP A 223 -13.05 -8.74 1.91
C ASP A 223 -13.82 -9.99 1.44
N PRO A 224 -13.41 -10.65 0.34
CA PRO A 224 -14.09 -11.85 -0.15
C PRO A 224 -14.05 -13.04 0.83
N HIS A 225 -13.08 -13.04 1.75
CA HIS A 225 -12.89 -14.11 2.74
C HIS A 225 -13.58 -13.80 4.08
N ALA A 226 -13.96 -12.55 4.31
CA ALA A 226 -14.66 -12.06 5.49
C ALA A 226 -15.70 -11.00 5.06
N PRO A 227 -16.87 -11.40 4.53
CA PRO A 227 -17.83 -10.48 3.91
C PRO A 227 -18.38 -9.38 4.84
N GLU A 228 -18.28 -9.58 6.15
CA GLU A 228 -18.60 -8.56 7.16
C GLU A 228 -17.50 -7.47 7.29
N THR A 229 -16.37 -7.65 6.61
CA THR A 229 -15.21 -6.76 6.69
C THR A 229 -15.04 -5.95 5.41
N VAL A 230 -14.81 -4.64 5.55
CA VAL A 230 -14.43 -3.74 4.46
C VAL A 230 -12.98 -3.31 4.64
N VAL A 231 -12.18 -3.47 3.60
CA VAL A 231 -10.78 -3.02 3.57
C VAL A 231 -10.70 -1.63 2.95
N LEU A 232 -10.35 -0.63 3.75
CA LEU A 232 -10.04 0.74 3.33
C LEU A 232 -8.58 0.74 2.89
N LYS A 233 -8.36 0.53 1.58
CA LYS A 233 -7.03 0.21 1.04
C LYS A 233 -6.16 1.43 0.80
N THR A 234 -6.75 2.48 0.25
CA THR A 234 -5.99 3.67 -0.16
C THR A 234 -6.86 4.91 -0.03
N VAL A 235 -6.33 5.94 0.60
CA VAL A 235 -6.90 7.28 0.54
C VAL A 235 -5.84 8.21 -0.04
N VAL A 236 -6.23 8.94 -1.08
CA VAL A 236 -5.37 9.97 -1.69
C VAL A 236 -6.18 11.24 -1.90
N ARG A 237 -5.56 12.38 -1.70
CA ARG A 237 -6.13 13.70 -1.97
C ARG A 237 -5.08 14.63 -2.58
N ASP A 238 -5.54 15.64 -3.26
CA ASP A 238 -4.67 16.72 -3.71
C ASP A 238 -4.03 17.43 -2.50
N THR A 239 -2.82 17.94 -2.69
CA THR A 239 -2.02 18.60 -1.66
C THR A 239 -2.49 20.02 -1.33
N ASP A 240 -3.45 20.58 -2.08
CA ASP A 240 -4.04 21.90 -1.82
C ASP A 240 -4.53 22.00 -0.35
N ARG A 241 -4.05 23.01 0.36
CA ARG A 241 -4.42 23.26 1.78
C ARG A 241 -5.91 23.50 1.97
N ARG A 242 -6.63 23.99 0.96
CA ARG A 242 -8.10 24.18 0.99
C ARG A 242 -8.84 22.84 1.15
N LEU A 243 -8.19 21.73 0.77
CA LEU A 243 -8.71 20.36 0.89
C LEU A 243 -8.27 19.68 2.20
N ALA A 244 -7.70 20.42 3.16
CA ALA A 244 -7.36 19.84 4.46
C ALA A 244 -8.61 19.20 5.10
N GLY A 245 -8.48 18.00 5.69
CA GLY A 245 -9.61 17.25 6.26
C GLY A 245 -10.41 16.42 5.27
N LEU A 246 -10.15 16.51 3.94
CA LEU A 246 -10.86 15.70 2.94
C LEU A 246 -10.71 14.20 3.21
N GLY A 247 -9.53 13.74 3.65
CA GLY A 247 -9.32 12.34 4.01
C GLY A 247 -10.27 11.85 5.11
N PHE A 248 -10.55 12.67 6.12
CA PHE A 248 -11.54 12.34 7.17
C PHE A 248 -12.94 12.17 6.59
N VAL A 249 -13.35 13.08 5.72
CA VAL A 249 -14.68 13.04 5.09
C VAL A 249 -14.82 11.79 4.21
N LEU A 250 -13.82 11.48 3.38
CA LEU A 250 -13.85 10.28 2.54
C LEU A 250 -13.89 9.00 3.37
N THR A 251 -13.07 8.93 4.44
CA THR A 251 -13.04 7.75 5.33
C THR A 251 -14.36 7.57 6.06
N ASP A 252 -14.93 8.64 6.61
CA ASP A 252 -16.21 8.57 7.31
C ASP A 252 -17.34 8.15 6.38
N ARG A 253 -17.38 8.65 5.13
CA ARG A 253 -18.36 8.25 4.13
C ARG A 253 -18.24 6.78 3.75
N ALA A 254 -17.01 6.28 3.54
CA ALA A 254 -16.77 4.86 3.24
C ALA A 254 -17.22 3.96 4.40
N ARG A 255 -16.90 4.34 5.66
CA ARG A 255 -17.33 3.62 6.87
C ARG A 255 -18.86 3.62 7.02
N ALA A 256 -19.51 4.76 6.81
CA ALA A 256 -20.96 4.85 6.87
C ALA A 256 -21.64 3.98 5.79
N ALA A 257 -21.10 4.00 4.57
CA ALA A 257 -21.59 3.14 3.49
C ALA A 257 -21.38 1.65 3.81
N ALA A 258 -20.21 1.28 4.33
CA ALA A 258 -19.90 -0.07 4.77
C ALA A 258 -20.91 -0.57 5.83
N HIS A 259 -21.19 0.26 6.85
CA HIS A 259 -22.17 -0.04 7.89
C HIS A 259 -23.59 -0.20 7.30
N ALA A 260 -24.02 0.72 6.44
CA ALA A 260 -25.32 0.64 5.78
C ALA A 260 -25.46 -0.61 4.88
N LEU A 261 -24.37 -1.13 4.38
CA LEU A 261 -24.29 -2.38 3.60
C LEU A 261 -24.13 -3.63 4.47
N GLY A 262 -24.24 -3.51 5.79
CA GLY A 262 -24.19 -4.60 6.74
C GLY A 262 -22.78 -5.04 7.14
N ALA A 263 -21.74 -4.29 6.80
CA ALA A 263 -20.42 -4.56 7.35
C ALA A 263 -20.36 -4.20 8.84
N THR A 264 -19.66 -5.01 9.63
CA THR A 264 -19.45 -4.80 11.07
C THR A 264 -18.03 -4.39 11.41
N ARG A 265 -17.12 -4.51 10.43
CA ARG A 265 -15.69 -4.24 10.60
C ARG A 265 -15.11 -3.46 9.42
N ALA A 266 -14.19 -2.53 9.71
CA ALA A 266 -13.30 -1.97 8.72
C ALA A 266 -11.84 -2.26 9.07
N ILE A 267 -11.03 -2.51 8.03
CA ILE A 267 -9.57 -2.56 8.12
C ILE A 267 -9.03 -1.33 7.40
N SER A 268 -8.34 -0.45 8.13
CA SER A 268 -7.54 0.62 7.53
C SER A 268 -6.16 0.08 7.23
N ALA A 269 -5.93 -0.27 5.94
CA ALA A 269 -4.80 -1.07 5.54
C ALA A 269 -3.53 -0.25 5.33
N LEU A 270 -2.42 -0.79 5.86
CA LEU A 270 -1.04 -0.49 5.52
C LEU A 270 -0.67 1.00 5.64
N GLN A 271 -1.12 1.62 6.73
CA GLN A 271 -0.80 3.02 6.99
C GLN A 271 0.67 3.15 7.43
N HIS A 272 1.41 4.05 6.77
CA HIS A 272 2.77 4.40 7.17
C HIS A 272 2.77 5.08 8.54
N ASP A 273 3.70 4.72 9.43
CA ASP A 273 3.73 5.22 10.82
C ASP A 273 3.92 6.74 10.91
N GLY A 274 4.57 7.36 9.92
CA GLY A 274 4.69 8.82 9.79
C GLY A 274 3.47 9.52 9.16
N SER A 275 2.43 8.78 8.76
CA SER A 275 1.26 9.37 8.09
C SER A 275 0.28 9.98 9.08
N VAL A 276 -0.29 11.13 8.71
CA VAL A 276 -1.43 11.76 9.42
C VAL A 276 -2.71 10.91 9.32
N ALA A 277 -2.75 9.92 8.44
CA ALA A 277 -3.89 9.00 8.29
C ALA A 277 -4.19 8.18 9.54
N ARG A 278 -3.23 8.03 10.47
CA ARG A 278 -3.43 7.37 11.78
C ARG A 278 -4.57 7.96 12.61
N SER A 279 -4.91 9.23 12.39
CA SER A 279 -6.01 9.91 13.09
C SER A 279 -7.39 9.69 12.44
N LEU A 280 -7.47 8.92 11.33
CA LEU A 280 -8.74 8.70 10.62
C LEU A 280 -9.69 7.71 11.30
N ALA A 281 -9.19 6.94 12.28
CA ALA A 281 -10.01 6.02 13.08
C ALA A 281 -9.50 6.03 14.53
N ALA A 282 -10.08 6.91 15.37
CA ALA A 282 -9.59 7.16 16.74
C ALA A 282 -9.64 5.93 17.65
N ASP A 283 -10.62 5.03 17.43
CA ASP A 283 -10.87 3.84 18.26
C ASP A 283 -10.34 2.54 17.61
N ALA A 284 -9.66 2.64 16.47
CA ALA A 284 -9.15 1.46 15.76
C ALA A 284 -7.91 0.88 16.45
N VAL A 285 -7.86 -0.44 16.52
CA VAL A 285 -6.78 -1.20 17.18
C VAL A 285 -5.78 -1.68 16.13
N VAL A 286 -4.48 -1.49 16.39
CA VAL A 286 -3.42 -2.10 15.57
C VAL A 286 -3.48 -3.62 15.77
N PHE A 287 -3.65 -4.36 14.68
CA PHE A 287 -3.65 -5.83 14.72
C PHE A 287 -2.49 -6.45 13.93
N ARG A 288 -1.84 -5.66 13.04
CA ARG A 288 -0.69 -6.11 12.26
C ARG A 288 0.28 -4.98 11.98
N ARG A 289 1.58 -5.30 12.03
CA ARG A 289 2.66 -4.38 11.69
C ARG A 289 3.50 -4.94 10.57
N TYR A 290 4.10 -4.03 9.81
CA TYR A 290 4.93 -4.36 8.65
C TYR A 290 6.17 -3.48 8.64
N ALA A 291 7.22 -3.94 7.93
CA ALA A 291 8.39 -3.15 7.64
C ALA A 291 8.91 -3.38 6.22
N VAL A 292 9.47 -2.34 5.65
CA VAL A 292 10.51 -2.46 4.63
C VAL A 292 11.83 -2.39 5.35
N LEU A 293 12.72 -3.31 5.03
CA LEU A 293 14.01 -3.44 5.68
C LEU A 293 15.12 -2.89 4.78
N ALA A 294 16.21 -2.45 5.38
CA ALA A 294 17.38 -2.01 4.62
C ALA A 294 18.68 -2.44 5.28
N LYS A 295 19.72 -2.52 4.45
CA LYS A 295 21.11 -2.76 4.87
C LYS A 295 22.04 -1.79 4.15
N GLU A 296 22.91 -1.13 4.91
CA GLU A 296 23.95 -0.29 4.34
C GLU A 296 24.98 -1.13 3.61
N LEU A 297 25.39 -0.67 2.42
CA LEU A 297 26.39 -1.30 1.57
C LEU A 297 27.66 -0.43 1.61
N GLN A 298 28.62 -0.85 2.44
CA GLN A 298 29.93 -0.20 2.54
C GLN A 298 30.84 -0.61 1.40
#